data_20793c614cfd298d3122747eb6d5f008
#
_entry.id   20793c614cfd298d3122747eb6d5f008
#
_cell.length_a   1.000
_cell.length_b   1.000
_cell.length_c   1.000
_cell.angle_alpha   90.00
_cell.angle_beta   90.00
_cell.angle_gamma   90.00
#
_symmetry.space_group_name_H-M   'P 1'
#
loop_
_entity.id
_entity.type
_entity.pdbx_description
1 polymer ?
#
loop_
_entity_poly.entity_id
_entity_poly.type
_entity_poly.pdbx_seq_one_letter_code
_entity_poly.pdbx_strand_id
1 'polypeptide(L)'
;VASDKIFDYLIDQADRLGASDIHIENQRHSIRIRMRVDGALHPVAELGRDRYRVIMGELSSRAGVSSASKTSQSGHIQKDIFRDGASHLLNLRVETVPTMYGMDAVLRLFNFDESMLNLDLLGIQPEQRAEIDEIISHPRGMVLMVGPTGSGKSTTLYSMLNALNTSDRKIITLEDPIEYGISGISQIP
;
A
#
# COMPACT_ATOMS: atom_id res chain seq x y z
N VAL A 1 -21.07 11.78 -8.94
CA VAL A 1 -20.46 10.44 -9.12
C VAL A 1 -21.55 9.41 -8.86
N ALA A 2 -21.70 8.41 -9.75
CA ALA A 2 -22.60 7.30 -9.55
C ALA A 2 -22.24 6.57 -8.25
N SER A 3 -23.23 6.02 -7.54
CA SER A 3 -23.02 5.46 -6.19
C SER A 3 -22.01 4.31 -6.15
N ASP A 4 -21.98 3.50 -7.20
CA ASP A 4 -21.11 2.35 -7.41
C ASP A 4 -19.64 2.70 -7.70
N LYS A 5 -19.34 3.96 -8.04
CA LYS A 5 -18.00 4.44 -8.35
C LYS A 5 -17.43 5.39 -7.31
N ILE A 6 -18.12 5.59 -6.18
CA ILE A 6 -17.69 6.58 -5.19
C ILE A 6 -16.39 6.16 -4.50
N PHE A 7 -16.20 4.87 -4.25
CA PHE A 7 -15.00 4.34 -3.62
C PHE A 7 -13.77 4.51 -4.51
N ASP A 8 -13.88 4.14 -5.80
CA ASP A 8 -12.82 4.36 -6.77
C ASP A 8 -12.48 5.84 -6.94
N TYR A 9 -13.51 6.68 -7.00
CA TYR A 9 -13.32 8.13 -7.09
C TYR A 9 -12.53 8.69 -5.89
N LEU A 10 -12.81 8.21 -4.66
CA LEU A 10 -12.08 8.64 -3.48
C LEU A 10 -10.60 8.26 -3.55
N ILE A 11 -10.29 7.04 -4.01
CA ILE A 11 -8.92 6.59 -4.19
C ILE A 11 -8.20 7.42 -5.25
N ASP A 12 -8.84 7.66 -6.39
CA ASP A 12 -8.25 8.46 -7.47
C ASP A 12 -8.01 9.92 -7.05
N GLN A 13 -8.91 10.50 -6.25
CA GLN A 13 -8.69 11.85 -5.72
C GLN A 13 -7.57 11.89 -4.68
N ALA A 14 -7.46 10.88 -3.82
CA ALA A 14 -6.39 10.79 -2.83
C ALA A 14 -5.03 10.69 -3.52
N ASP A 15 -4.91 9.87 -4.55
CA ASP A 15 -3.68 9.76 -5.34
C ASP A 15 -3.32 11.08 -6.01
N ARG A 16 -4.28 11.75 -6.69
CA ARG A 16 -4.05 13.04 -7.35
C ARG A 16 -3.63 14.15 -6.39
N LEU A 17 -4.12 14.12 -5.16
CA LEU A 17 -3.78 15.09 -4.12
C LEU A 17 -2.48 14.76 -3.39
N GLY A 18 -1.86 13.62 -3.67
CA GLY A 18 -0.69 13.13 -2.94
C GLY A 18 -1.02 12.80 -1.48
N ALA A 19 -2.26 12.37 -1.20
CA ALA A 19 -2.66 12.04 0.15
C ALA A 19 -1.97 10.76 0.63
N SER A 20 -1.53 10.75 1.88
CA SER A 20 -0.97 9.56 2.52
C SER A 20 -2.04 8.62 3.07
N ASP A 21 -3.17 9.17 3.52
CA ASP A 21 -4.24 8.39 4.14
C ASP A 21 -5.63 8.93 3.74
N ILE A 22 -6.59 8.01 3.60
CA ILE A 22 -8.03 8.31 3.53
C ILE A 22 -8.67 7.80 4.82
N HIS A 23 -9.35 8.67 5.53
CA HIS A 23 -10.13 8.35 6.71
C HIS A 23 -11.61 8.34 6.37
N ILE A 24 -12.29 7.23 6.61
CA ILE A 24 -13.74 7.04 6.46
C ILE A 24 -14.31 6.87 7.85
N GLU A 25 -14.94 7.89 8.37
CA GLU A 25 -15.39 7.97 9.77
C GLU A 25 -16.92 7.97 9.84
N ASN A 26 -17.46 6.97 10.52
CA ASN A 26 -18.88 6.82 10.69
C ASN A 26 -19.36 7.69 11.87
N GLN A 27 -20.22 8.64 11.57
CA GLN A 27 -20.82 9.55 12.54
C GLN A 27 -22.28 9.15 12.83
N ARG A 28 -22.91 9.77 13.82
CA ARG A 28 -24.29 9.46 14.20
C ARG A 28 -25.28 9.55 13.03
N HIS A 29 -25.14 10.55 12.15
CA HIS A 29 -26.08 10.84 11.06
C HIS A 29 -25.45 10.87 9.67
N SER A 30 -24.14 10.85 9.58
CA SER A 30 -23.39 11.02 8.34
C SER A 30 -22.12 10.16 8.34
N ILE A 31 -21.43 10.16 7.22
CA ILE A 31 -20.05 9.65 7.09
C ILE A 31 -19.18 10.85 6.76
N ARG A 32 -18.13 11.04 7.54
CA ARG A 32 -17.13 12.04 7.27
C ARG A 32 -15.93 11.38 6.58
N ILE A 33 -15.51 11.97 5.47
CA ILE A 33 -14.32 11.55 4.74
C ILE A 33 -13.27 12.63 4.85
N ARG A 34 -12.09 12.26 5.31
CA ARG A 34 -10.92 13.14 5.40
C ARG A 34 -9.75 12.52 4.69
N MET A 35 -8.87 13.35 4.17
CA MET A 35 -7.60 12.92 3.58
C MET A 35 -6.45 13.59 4.28
N ARG A 36 -5.36 12.86 4.49
CA ARG A 36 -4.13 13.42 5.02
C ARG A 36 -3.25 13.84 3.86
N VAL A 37 -3.02 15.14 3.75
CA VAL A 37 -2.13 15.74 2.75
C VAL A 37 -1.10 16.57 3.49
N ASP A 38 0.18 16.41 3.16
CA ASP A 38 1.29 17.10 3.82
C ASP A 38 1.26 17.02 5.35
N GLY A 39 0.88 15.85 5.88
CA GLY A 39 0.78 15.58 7.32
C GLY A 39 -0.48 16.11 8.00
N ALA A 40 -1.29 16.97 7.36
CA ALA A 40 -2.52 17.53 7.90
C ALA A 40 -3.77 16.79 7.40
N LEU A 41 -4.78 16.62 8.28
CA LEU A 41 -6.08 16.06 7.93
C LEU A 41 -7.03 17.14 7.38
N HIS A 42 -7.48 16.96 6.15
CA HIS A 42 -8.42 17.85 5.48
C HIS A 42 -9.78 17.16 5.31
N PRO A 43 -10.90 17.84 5.65
CA PRO A 43 -12.22 17.32 5.33
C PRO A 43 -12.45 17.38 3.81
N VAL A 44 -12.88 16.27 3.23
CA VAL A 44 -13.10 16.13 1.78
C VAL A 44 -14.58 16.03 1.46
N ALA A 45 -15.32 15.25 2.24
CA ALA A 45 -16.75 15.07 2.04
C ALA A 45 -17.47 14.71 3.34
N GLU A 46 -18.74 15.05 3.38
CA GLU A 46 -19.71 14.50 4.32
C GLU A 46 -20.86 13.90 3.51
N LEU A 47 -21.13 12.62 3.73
CA LEU A 47 -22.09 11.83 2.96
C LEU A 47 -23.19 11.28 3.87
N GLY A 48 -24.38 11.08 3.30
CA GLY A 48 -25.48 10.40 4.01
C GLY A 48 -25.15 8.93 4.29
N ARG A 49 -25.83 8.34 5.29
CA ARG A 49 -25.61 6.95 5.71
C ARG A 49 -25.98 5.90 4.65
N ASP A 50 -26.77 6.26 3.67
CA ASP A 50 -27.06 5.43 2.50
C ASP A 50 -25.78 5.07 1.72
N ARG A 51 -24.84 6.02 1.63
CA ARG A 51 -23.55 5.84 0.98
C ARG A 51 -22.58 4.96 1.78
N TYR A 52 -22.75 4.88 3.09
CA TYR A 52 -21.90 4.05 3.96
C TYR A 52 -21.89 2.59 3.53
N ARG A 53 -23.06 2.00 3.27
CA ARG A 53 -23.16 0.59 2.87
C ARG A 53 -22.43 0.31 1.56
N VAL A 54 -22.51 1.25 0.63
CA VAL A 54 -21.83 1.11 -0.67
C VAL A 54 -20.32 1.17 -0.49
N ILE A 55 -19.81 2.19 0.21
CA ILE A 55 -18.37 2.39 0.44
C ILE A 55 -17.79 1.22 1.23
N MET A 56 -18.43 0.82 2.33
CA MET A 56 -17.94 -0.27 3.18
C MET A 56 -18.11 -1.64 2.53
N GLY A 57 -19.09 -1.81 1.66
CA GLY A 57 -19.26 -3.01 0.85
C GLY A 57 -18.10 -3.19 -0.15
N GLU A 58 -17.75 -2.15 -0.87
CA GLU A 58 -16.61 -2.14 -1.78
C GLU A 58 -15.29 -2.38 -1.04
N LEU A 59 -15.09 -1.65 0.07
CA LEU A 59 -13.91 -1.80 0.91
C LEU A 59 -13.78 -3.22 1.42
N SER A 60 -14.86 -3.78 2.00
CA SER A 60 -14.88 -5.14 2.55
C SER A 60 -14.57 -6.19 1.49
N SER A 61 -15.20 -6.06 0.32
CA SER A 61 -14.99 -6.99 -0.80
C SER A 61 -13.56 -6.97 -1.32
N ARG A 62 -12.96 -5.79 -1.46
CA ARG A 62 -11.62 -5.64 -2.03
C ARG A 62 -10.51 -5.88 -1.03
N ALA A 63 -10.70 -5.49 0.23
CA ALA A 63 -9.67 -5.64 1.27
C ALA A 63 -9.73 -6.98 2.00
N GLY A 64 -10.75 -7.81 1.75
CA GLY A 64 -10.94 -9.08 2.46
C GLY A 64 -11.31 -8.91 3.94
N VAL A 65 -11.88 -7.74 4.33
CA VAL A 65 -12.30 -7.46 5.70
C VAL A 65 -13.82 -7.56 5.83
N SER A 66 -14.31 -7.88 7.03
CA SER A 66 -15.76 -7.98 7.30
C SER A 66 -16.28 -6.70 7.93
N SER A 67 -17.25 -6.06 7.28
CA SER A 67 -17.94 -4.89 7.84
C SER A 67 -18.81 -5.19 9.08
N ALA A 68 -19.04 -6.47 9.39
CA ALA A 68 -19.79 -6.93 10.56
C ALA A 68 -18.90 -7.36 11.73
N SER A 69 -17.58 -7.27 11.60
CA SER A 69 -16.63 -7.64 12.65
C SER A 69 -16.79 -6.74 13.89
N LYS A 70 -16.59 -7.35 15.05
CA LYS A 70 -16.53 -6.63 16.33
C LYS A 70 -15.09 -6.35 16.78
N THR A 71 -14.11 -6.73 15.99
CA THR A 71 -12.68 -6.49 16.22
C THR A 71 -12.09 -5.71 15.08
N SER A 72 -10.99 -5.02 15.33
CA SER A 72 -10.18 -4.39 14.30
C SER A 72 -9.67 -5.43 13.32
N GLN A 73 -9.60 -5.06 12.05
CA GLN A 73 -9.09 -5.92 11.00
C GLN A 73 -8.16 -5.12 10.09
N SER A 74 -7.20 -5.81 9.52
CA SER A 74 -6.32 -5.28 8.47
C SER A 74 -6.61 -5.99 7.16
N GLY A 75 -6.49 -5.26 6.07
CA GLY A 75 -6.65 -5.78 4.72
C GLY A 75 -5.76 -5.02 3.74
N HIS A 76 -5.78 -5.46 2.50
CA HIS A 76 -4.97 -4.88 1.45
C HIS A 76 -5.78 -4.74 0.16
N ILE A 77 -5.63 -3.60 -0.52
CA ILE A 77 -6.25 -3.34 -1.82
C ILE A 77 -5.15 -2.98 -2.82
N GLN A 78 -5.22 -3.54 -4.00
CA GLN A 78 -4.44 -3.11 -5.15
C GLN A 78 -5.36 -2.50 -6.20
N LYS A 79 -4.94 -1.40 -6.79
CA LYS A 79 -5.69 -0.71 -7.84
C LYS A 79 -4.74 -0.17 -8.89
N ASP A 80 -5.00 -0.50 -10.16
CA ASP A 80 -4.35 0.17 -11.27
C ASP A 80 -4.90 1.59 -11.42
N ILE A 81 -4.02 2.56 -11.42
CA ILE A 81 -4.33 3.96 -11.70
C ILE A 81 -3.58 4.41 -12.95
N PHE A 82 -4.23 5.25 -13.74
CA PHE A 82 -3.62 5.80 -14.94
C PHE A 82 -3.24 7.26 -14.72
N ARG A 83 -1.93 7.53 -14.74
CA ARG A 83 -1.38 8.87 -14.54
C ARG A 83 -0.21 9.10 -15.50
N ASP A 84 -0.12 10.31 -16.05
CA ASP A 84 0.95 10.76 -16.94
C ASP A 84 1.18 9.84 -18.17
N GLY A 85 0.10 9.21 -18.66
CA GLY A 85 0.15 8.31 -19.82
C GLY A 85 0.62 6.88 -19.51
N ALA A 86 0.85 6.55 -18.24
CA ALA A 86 1.25 5.22 -17.79
C ALA A 86 0.29 4.64 -16.73
N SER A 87 0.21 3.32 -16.66
CA SER A 87 -0.49 2.61 -15.60
C SER A 87 0.47 2.41 -14.44
N HIS A 88 0.02 2.75 -13.22
CA HIS A 88 0.74 2.57 -11.97
C HIS A 88 -0.10 1.71 -11.03
N LEU A 89 0.53 0.80 -10.31
CA LEU A 89 -0.14 0.01 -9.30
C LEU A 89 -0.12 0.77 -7.97
N LEU A 90 -1.29 1.20 -7.52
CA LEU A 90 -1.49 1.79 -6.21
C LEU A 90 -1.80 0.68 -5.20
N ASN A 91 -1.02 0.60 -4.14
CA ASN A 91 -1.26 -0.28 -3.02
C ASN A 91 -1.89 0.51 -1.86
N LEU A 92 -2.92 -0.06 -1.24
CA LEU A 92 -3.57 0.53 -0.08
C LEU A 92 -3.62 -0.50 1.05
N ARG A 93 -3.07 -0.14 2.20
CA ARG A 93 -3.30 -0.87 3.44
C ARG A 93 -4.57 -0.35 4.08
N VAL A 94 -5.46 -1.25 4.43
CA VAL A 94 -6.74 -0.95 5.03
C VAL A 94 -6.71 -1.40 6.48
N GLU A 95 -7.06 -0.49 7.38
CA GLU A 95 -7.27 -0.76 8.79
C GLU A 95 -8.71 -0.39 9.13
N THR A 96 -9.44 -1.31 9.78
CA THR A 96 -10.82 -1.06 10.20
C THR A 96 -10.95 -1.19 11.70
N VAL A 97 -11.73 -0.29 12.30
CA VAL A 97 -11.98 -0.26 13.74
C VAL A 97 -13.47 -0.13 14.00
N PRO A 98 -14.08 -1.05 14.77
CA PRO A 98 -15.48 -0.92 15.17
C PRO A 98 -15.66 0.26 16.12
N THR A 99 -16.66 1.09 15.84
CA THR A 99 -17.04 2.24 16.65
C THR A 99 -18.50 2.15 17.07
N MET A 100 -18.97 3.06 17.92
CA MET A 100 -20.35 3.10 18.37
C MET A 100 -21.36 3.29 17.21
N TYR A 101 -20.96 3.92 16.13
CA TYR A 101 -21.84 4.23 14.99
C TYR A 101 -21.65 3.30 13.78
N GLY A 102 -20.73 2.37 13.86
CA GLY A 102 -20.38 1.41 12.81
C GLY A 102 -18.86 1.24 12.72
N MET A 103 -18.38 0.83 11.58
CA MET A 103 -16.96 0.60 11.37
C MET A 103 -16.33 1.83 10.72
N ASP A 104 -15.27 2.34 11.32
CA ASP A 104 -14.38 3.30 10.70
C ASP A 104 -13.30 2.57 9.90
N ALA A 105 -12.79 3.23 8.88
CA ALA A 105 -11.69 2.70 8.09
C ALA A 105 -10.63 3.78 7.81
N VAL A 106 -9.38 3.35 7.82
CA VAL A 106 -8.25 4.14 7.35
C VAL A 106 -7.58 3.38 6.22
N LEU A 107 -7.44 4.03 5.08
CA LEU A 107 -6.74 3.50 3.92
C LEU A 107 -5.44 4.30 3.78
N ARG A 108 -4.31 3.65 4.00
CA ARG A 108 -2.99 4.23 3.77
C ARG A 108 -2.54 3.92 2.35
N LEU A 109 -2.19 4.97 1.61
CA LEU A 109 -1.75 4.88 0.23
C LEU A 109 -0.24 4.68 0.20
N PHE A 110 0.19 3.69 -0.56
CA PHE A 110 1.59 3.45 -0.87
C PHE A 110 1.76 3.61 -2.38
N ASN A 111 2.23 4.77 -2.79
CA ASN A 111 2.67 4.98 -4.17
C ASN A 111 4.03 4.32 -4.30
N PHE A 112 4.04 3.13 -4.87
CA PHE A 112 5.25 2.44 -5.18
C PHE A 112 5.45 2.38 -6.69
N ASP A 113 6.55 2.92 -7.12
CA ASP A 113 7.01 2.81 -8.49
C ASP A 113 7.99 1.62 -8.56
N GLU A 114 7.62 0.55 -9.29
CA GLU A 114 8.50 -0.60 -9.50
C GLU A 114 9.85 -0.19 -10.09
N SER A 115 9.91 0.94 -10.80
CA SER A 115 11.16 1.51 -11.31
C SER A 115 12.13 1.89 -10.19
N MET A 116 11.61 2.16 -8.97
CA MET A 116 12.41 2.42 -7.78
C MET A 116 13.08 1.15 -7.21
N LEU A 117 12.66 -0.06 -7.64
CA LEU A 117 13.32 -1.32 -7.30
C LEU A 117 14.58 -1.58 -8.14
N ASN A 118 15.34 -0.55 -8.31
CA ASN A 118 16.62 -0.62 -9.01
C ASN A 118 17.73 -0.12 -8.09
N LEU A 119 18.69 -0.99 -7.80
CA LEU A 119 19.85 -0.65 -6.98
C LEU A 119 20.61 0.59 -7.51
N ASP A 120 20.59 0.84 -8.82
CA ASP A 120 21.28 1.98 -9.43
C ASP A 120 20.59 3.32 -9.09
N LEU A 121 19.32 3.30 -8.71
CA LEU A 121 18.55 4.50 -8.37
C LEU A 121 18.55 4.83 -6.86
N LEU A 122 19.13 3.96 -6.04
CA LEU A 122 19.16 4.15 -4.58
C LEU A 122 20.24 5.12 -4.10
N GLY A 123 21.02 5.71 -5.00
CA GLY A 123 22.10 6.62 -4.63
C GLY A 123 23.30 5.92 -3.96
N ILE A 124 23.44 4.62 -4.14
CA ILE A 124 24.52 3.80 -3.62
C ILE A 124 25.82 4.17 -4.38
N GLN A 125 26.92 4.35 -3.66
CA GLN A 125 28.21 4.64 -4.29
C GLN A 125 28.71 3.43 -5.09
N PRO A 126 29.48 3.63 -6.17
CA PRO A 126 29.91 2.53 -7.04
C PRO A 126 30.65 1.41 -6.31
N GLU A 127 31.46 1.74 -5.33
CA GLU A 127 32.22 0.77 -4.53
C GLU A 127 31.27 -0.11 -3.68
N GLN A 128 30.29 0.52 -3.02
CA GLN A 128 29.28 -0.18 -2.24
C GLN A 128 28.36 -1.01 -3.13
N ARG A 129 28.06 -0.52 -4.34
CA ARG A 129 27.28 -1.28 -5.30
C ARG A 129 27.99 -2.56 -5.72
N ALA A 130 29.31 -2.51 -5.98
CA ALA A 130 30.10 -3.68 -6.29
C ALA A 130 30.11 -4.72 -5.14
N GLU A 131 30.18 -4.25 -3.90
CA GLU A 131 30.08 -5.13 -2.71
C GLU A 131 28.70 -5.80 -2.63
N ILE A 132 27.61 -5.07 -2.90
CA ILE A 132 26.27 -5.64 -2.93
C ILE A 132 26.14 -6.69 -4.03
N ASP A 133 26.63 -6.41 -5.22
CA ASP A 133 26.61 -7.35 -6.34
C ASP A 133 27.41 -8.63 -6.03
N GLU A 134 28.55 -8.50 -5.36
CA GLU A 134 29.30 -9.64 -4.85
C GLU A 134 28.48 -10.45 -3.83
N ILE A 135 27.90 -9.79 -2.83
CA ILE A 135 27.10 -10.44 -1.77
C ILE A 135 25.94 -11.24 -2.37
N ILE A 136 25.17 -10.65 -3.28
CA ILE A 136 24.00 -11.32 -3.87
C ILE A 136 24.37 -12.38 -4.92
N SER A 137 25.60 -12.40 -5.39
CA SER A 137 26.11 -13.43 -6.31
C SER A 137 26.41 -14.77 -5.61
N HIS A 138 26.60 -14.75 -4.29
CA HIS A 138 26.93 -15.96 -3.53
C HIS A 138 25.74 -16.96 -3.53
N PRO A 139 25.98 -18.24 -3.76
CA PRO A 139 24.92 -19.24 -3.85
C PRO A 139 24.29 -19.59 -2.48
N ARG A 140 24.90 -19.14 -1.39
CA ARG A 140 24.46 -19.40 0.00
C ARG A 140 25.06 -18.37 0.95
N GLY A 141 24.33 -18.09 2.02
CA GLY A 141 24.73 -17.14 3.04
C GLY A 141 23.50 -16.51 3.68
N MET A 142 23.73 -15.49 4.49
CA MET A 142 22.70 -14.67 5.11
C MET A 142 23.10 -13.21 4.94
N VAL A 143 22.15 -12.37 4.52
CA VAL A 143 22.30 -10.92 4.49
C VAL A 143 21.35 -10.33 5.52
N LEU A 144 21.87 -9.52 6.43
CA LEU A 144 21.09 -8.86 7.48
C LEU A 144 21.06 -7.35 7.23
N MET A 145 19.85 -6.81 7.00
CA MET A 145 19.65 -5.37 6.85
C MET A 145 19.20 -4.74 8.19
N VAL A 146 20.00 -3.85 8.73
CA VAL A 146 19.76 -3.21 10.03
C VAL A 146 19.70 -1.70 9.89
N GLY A 147 18.76 -1.07 10.58
CA GLY A 147 18.60 0.39 10.58
C GLY A 147 17.25 0.83 11.16
N PRO A 148 17.05 2.12 11.43
CA PRO A 148 15.79 2.65 11.93
C PRO A 148 14.68 2.58 10.87
N THR A 149 13.43 2.82 11.29
CA THR A 149 12.29 2.95 10.36
C THR A 149 12.55 4.11 9.39
N GLY A 150 12.20 3.91 8.12
CA GLY A 150 12.40 4.92 7.06
C GLY A 150 13.83 5.02 6.50
N SER A 151 14.77 4.16 6.94
CA SER A 151 16.16 4.17 6.45
C SER A 151 16.36 3.49 5.08
N GLY A 152 15.31 3.02 4.43
CA GLY A 152 15.38 2.36 3.13
C GLY A 152 15.65 0.85 3.15
N LYS A 153 15.57 0.18 4.33
CA LYS A 153 15.82 -1.28 4.44
C LYS A 153 14.99 -2.10 3.46
N SER A 154 13.67 -1.95 3.50
CA SER A 154 12.74 -2.69 2.63
C SER A 154 13.02 -2.35 1.16
N THR A 155 13.20 -1.08 0.82
CA THR A 155 13.51 -0.65 -0.53
C THR A 155 14.78 -1.30 -1.07
N THR A 156 15.84 -1.34 -0.26
CA THR A 156 17.11 -1.99 -0.65
C THR A 156 16.94 -3.50 -0.79
N LEU A 157 16.26 -4.18 0.15
CA LEU A 157 15.99 -5.61 0.06
C LEU A 157 15.18 -5.97 -1.19
N TYR A 158 14.11 -5.23 -1.47
CA TYR A 158 13.31 -5.44 -2.68
C TYR A 158 14.12 -5.20 -3.95
N SER A 159 15.00 -4.19 -3.96
CA SER A 159 15.89 -3.92 -5.10
C SER A 159 16.90 -5.06 -5.31
N MET A 160 17.44 -5.64 -4.24
CA MET A 160 18.31 -6.84 -4.30
C MET A 160 17.53 -8.05 -4.81
N LEU A 161 16.28 -8.27 -4.30
CA LEU A 161 15.43 -9.36 -4.76
C LEU A 161 15.09 -9.19 -6.25
N ASN A 162 14.80 -7.98 -6.69
CA ASN A 162 14.53 -7.69 -8.09
C ASN A 162 15.75 -7.96 -8.99
N ALA A 163 16.95 -7.61 -8.53
CA ALA A 163 18.20 -7.94 -9.24
C ALA A 163 18.44 -9.45 -9.35
N LEU A 164 17.95 -10.25 -8.39
CA LEU A 164 18.03 -11.71 -8.39
C LEU A 164 16.90 -12.40 -9.14
N ASN A 165 15.82 -11.67 -9.48
CA ASN A 165 14.58 -12.19 -10.02
C ASN A 165 14.71 -12.53 -11.51
N THR A 166 15.29 -13.66 -11.78
CA THR A 166 15.48 -14.22 -13.14
C THR A 166 14.63 -15.48 -13.32
N SER A 167 14.35 -15.85 -14.55
CA SER A 167 13.47 -16.98 -14.88
C SER A 167 13.98 -18.36 -14.40
N ASP A 168 15.26 -18.47 -14.11
CA ASP A 168 15.94 -19.67 -13.63
C ASP A 168 15.98 -19.78 -12.08
N ARG A 169 15.47 -18.75 -11.38
CA ARG A 169 15.47 -18.68 -9.91
C ARG A 169 14.06 -18.70 -9.33
N LYS A 170 13.87 -19.47 -8.28
CA LYS A 170 12.67 -19.43 -7.45
C LYS A 170 12.95 -18.60 -6.20
N ILE A 171 12.29 -17.45 -6.07
CA ILE A 171 12.40 -16.58 -4.90
C ILE A 171 11.11 -16.71 -4.09
N ILE A 172 11.26 -16.83 -2.77
CA ILE A 172 10.17 -16.88 -1.81
C ILE A 172 10.48 -15.86 -0.70
N THR A 173 9.50 -15.04 -0.37
CA THR A 173 9.59 -14.12 0.77
C THR A 173 8.56 -14.47 1.83
N LEU A 174 8.86 -14.12 3.09
CA LEU A 174 7.95 -14.12 4.23
C LEU A 174 7.89 -12.69 4.76
N GLU A 175 6.73 -12.09 4.76
CA GLU A 175 6.59 -10.66 5.03
C GLU A 175 5.40 -10.37 5.96
N ASP A 176 5.58 -9.41 6.86
CA ASP A 176 4.52 -8.97 7.78
C ASP A 176 4.50 -7.43 7.87
N PRO A 177 3.67 -6.77 7.04
CA PRO A 177 2.96 -7.28 5.87
C PRO A 177 3.80 -7.25 4.59
N ILE A 178 3.26 -7.77 3.47
CA ILE A 178 3.79 -7.52 2.13
C ILE A 178 3.61 -6.04 1.83
N GLU A 179 4.72 -5.34 1.58
CA GLU A 179 4.72 -3.90 1.26
C GLU A 179 4.25 -3.67 -0.19
N TYR A 180 4.76 -4.48 -1.13
CA TYR A 180 4.37 -4.46 -2.55
C TYR A 180 4.47 -5.83 -3.19
N GLY A 181 3.61 -6.07 -4.20
CA GLY A 181 3.72 -7.26 -5.03
C GLY A 181 4.84 -7.13 -6.06
N ILE A 182 5.75 -8.10 -6.10
CA ILE A 182 6.81 -8.19 -7.11
C ILE A 182 6.48 -9.35 -8.04
N SER A 183 6.37 -9.04 -9.34
CA SER A 183 6.14 -10.08 -10.35
C SER A 183 7.28 -11.10 -10.35
N GLY A 184 6.95 -12.39 -10.46
CA GLY A 184 7.95 -13.48 -10.48
C GLY A 184 8.42 -13.98 -9.11
N ILE A 185 8.03 -13.32 -8.00
CA ILE A 185 8.37 -13.71 -6.62
C ILE A 185 7.14 -14.31 -5.92
N SER A 186 7.34 -15.39 -5.16
CA SER A 186 6.30 -15.95 -4.29
C SER A 186 6.35 -15.28 -2.93
N GLN A 187 5.48 -14.31 -2.70
CA GLN A 187 5.39 -13.55 -1.46
C GLN A 187 4.32 -14.16 -0.55
N ILE A 188 4.67 -14.45 0.69
CA ILE A 188 3.84 -15.08 1.71
C ILE A 188 3.67 -14.10 2.86
N PRO A 189 2.43 -13.66 3.20
CA PRO A 189 2.14 -12.82 4.36
C PRO A 189 2.23 -13.58 5.68
#